data_d813703813d407103ffd2765fec1bf47
#
_entry.id   d813703813d407103ffd2765fec1bf47
#
_cell.length_a   1.000
_cell.length_b   1.000
_cell.length_c   1.000
_cell.angle_alpha   90.00
_cell.angle_beta   90.00
_cell.angle_gamma   90.00
#
_symmetry.space_group_name_H-M   'P 1'
#
loop_
_entity.id
_entity.type
_entity.pdbx_description
1 polymer ?
#
loop_
_entity_poly.entity_id
_entity_poly.type
_entity_poly.pdbx_seq_one_letter_code
_entity_poly.pdbx_strand_id
1 'polypeptide(L)'
;IQEAVSFLSSVSGVIFATTGSKELEALCQIPDYQKRVYARVLPTSNVLKKCEKLGITGSHLIAMQGPFSTEMNTLFLRQTKAEWLLTKDSGRAGGFQEKVEAARENGTRVVVIRRPEEDGISLEEAMEVLKKADEGNVGELKTHLILAGIGMGQPSQMTGEVLRAIRESDALIGAGRMLESAERALQNDLLISKEGKAENRQESAA
;
A
#
# COMPACT_ATOMS: atom_id res chain seq x y z
N ILE A 1 -7.02 12.49 0.63
CA ILE A 1 -5.84 13.37 0.74
C ILE A 1 -6.15 14.78 0.26
N GLN A 2 -6.90 14.99 -0.81
CA GLN A 2 -7.15 16.33 -1.37
C GLN A 2 -7.87 17.25 -0.38
N GLU A 3 -8.86 16.75 0.36
CA GLU A 3 -9.54 17.51 1.41
C GLU A 3 -8.58 17.96 2.53
N ALA A 4 -7.68 17.06 2.94
CA ALA A 4 -6.67 17.38 3.94
C ALA A 4 -5.69 18.47 3.44
N VAL A 5 -5.27 18.39 2.18
CA VAL A 5 -4.42 19.40 1.52
C VAL A 5 -5.14 20.74 1.44
N SER A 6 -6.41 20.76 1.01
CA SER A 6 -7.24 21.96 0.95
C SER A 6 -7.36 22.63 2.33
N PHE A 7 -7.69 21.84 3.36
CA PHE A 7 -7.76 22.32 4.73
C PHE A 7 -6.42 22.89 5.21
N LEU A 8 -5.32 22.15 5.06
CA LEU A 8 -3.97 22.57 5.49
C LEU A 8 -3.43 23.76 4.69
N SER A 9 -3.96 24.01 3.49
CA SER A 9 -3.67 25.21 2.70
C SER A 9 -4.41 26.44 3.23
N SER A 10 -5.55 26.27 3.88
CA SER A 10 -6.34 27.37 4.45
C SER A 10 -5.88 27.82 5.84
N VAL A 11 -4.98 27.06 6.47
CA VAL A 11 -4.44 27.35 7.81
C VAL A 11 -2.93 27.56 7.77
N SER A 12 -2.41 28.27 8.76
CA SER A 12 -0.97 28.44 8.97
C SER A 12 -0.39 27.34 9.87
N GLY A 13 0.94 27.34 10.00
CA GLY A 13 1.68 26.50 10.94
C GLY A 13 2.44 25.36 10.27
N VAL A 14 3.30 24.73 11.06
CA VAL A 14 4.16 23.61 10.65
C VAL A 14 3.36 22.30 10.66
N ILE A 15 3.57 21.49 9.65
CA ILE A 15 2.87 20.22 9.42
C ILE A 15 3.88 19.09 9.51
N PHE A 16 3.64 18.13 10.40
CA PHE A 16 4.34 16.84 10.43
C PHE A 16 3.51 15.77 9.72
N ALA A 17 3.94 15.39 8.52
CA ALA A 17 3.22 14.43 7.69
C ALA A 17 3.78 13.01 7.85
N THR A 18 2.93 12.07 8.28
CA THR A 18 3.24 10.65 8.47
C THR A 18 2.45 9.75 7.53
N THR A 19 2.05 10.27 6.38
CA THR A 19 1.21 9.59 5.38
C THR A 19 2.00 8.69 4.43
N GLY A 20 3.33 8.76 4.48
CA GLY A 20 4.24 8.02 3.61
C GLY A 20 4.44 8.68 2.24
N SER A 21 5.19 8.00 1.38
CA SER A 21 5.70 8.58 0.12
C SER A 21 4.65 8.72 -1.00
N LYS A 22 3.51 8.02 -0.91
CA LYS A 22 2.47 8.08 -1.95
C LYS A 22 1.81 9.45 -2.04
N GLU A 23 1.68 10.14 -0.90
CA GLU A 23 0.96 11.41 -0.80
C GLU A 23 1.86 12.65 -0.95
N LEU A 24 3.17 12.49 -1.15
CA LEU A 24 4.11 13.61 -1.19
C LEU A 24 3.78 14.65 -2.26
N GLU A 25 3.36 14.20 -3.45
CA GLU A 25 2.99 15.11 -4.54
C GLU A 25 1.78 15.97 -4.19
N ALA A 26 0.80 15.40 -3.50
CA ALA A 26 -0.35 16.16 -3.02
C ALA A 26 0.06 17.19 -1.95
N LEU A 27 0.99 16.83 -1.06
CA LEU A 27 1.50 17.75 -0.03
C LEU A 27 2.27 18.95 -0.62
N CYS A 28 2.88 18.79 -1.80
CA CYS A 28 3.55 19.89 -2.49
C CYS A 28 2.58 20.98 -3.01
N GLN A 29 1.27 20.74 -3.00
CA GLN A 29 0.24 21.72 -3.32
C GLN A 29 -0.04 22.69 -2.17
N ILE A 30 0.43 22.39 -0.93
CA ILE A 30 0.28 23.28 0.21
C ILE A 30 1.20 24.49 0.02
N PRO A 31 0.69 25.72 0.19
CA PRO A 31 1.54 26.91 0.11
C PRO A 31 2.73 26.82 1.06
N ASP A 32 3.90 27.21 0.58
CA ASP A 32 5.17 27.16 1.34
C ASP A 32 5.51 25.76 1.91
N TYR A 33 5.09 24.67 1.26
CA TYR A 33 5.29 23.31 1.75
C TYR A 33 6.76 23.02 2.11
N GLN A 34 7.71 23.56 1.36
CA GLN A 34 9.15 23.37 1.62
C GLN A 34 9.62 23.92 2.97
N LYS A 35 8.87 24.89 3.54
CA LYS A 35 9.14 25.47 4.86
C LYS A 35 8.23 24.91 5.95
N ARG A 36 7.04 24.46 5.55
CA ARG A 36 5.98 24.09 6.48
C ARG A 36 5.86 22.58 6.69
N VAL A 37 6.21 21.75 5.69
CA VAL A 37 5.97 20.31 5.73
C VAL A 37 7.23 19.56 6.09
N TYR A 38 7.19 18.84 7.20
CA TYR A 38 8.15 17.80 7.57
C TYR A 38 7.56 16.45 7.20
N ALA A 39 8.20 15.73 6.30
CA ALA A 39 7.67 14.44 5.79
C ALA A 39 8.47 13.27 6.37
N ARG A 40 7.76 12.35 7.04
CA ARG A 40 8.33 11.07 7.46
C ARG A 40 8.01 9.98 6.46
N VAL A 41 9.06 9.35 5.94
CA VAL A 41 8.99 8.36 4.85
C VAL A 41 9.88 7.15 5.14
N LEU A 42 9.68 6.07 4.39
CA LEU A 42 10.59 4.92 4.42
C LEU A 42 11.96 5.28 3.81
N PRO A 43 13.08 4.77 4.37
CA PRO A 43 14.43 5.08 3.92
C PRO A 43 14.84 4.22 2.70
N THR A 44 14.01 4.20 1.65
CA THR A 44 14.34 3.48 0.42
C THR A 44 14.84 4.42 -0.67
N SER A 45 15.75 3.97 -1.51
CA SER A 45 16.37 4.79 -2.56
C SER A 45 15.35 5.46 -3.49
N ASN A 46 14.29 4.74 -3.86
CA ASN A 46 13.24 5.29 -4.73
C ASN A 46 12.45 6.41 -4.04
N VAL A 47 12.17 6.25 -2.74
CA VAL A 47 11.44 7.24 -1.95
C VAL A 47 12.31 8.48 -1.74
N LEU A 48 13.59 8.31 -1.42
CA LEU A 48 14.53 9.43 -1.25
C LEU A 48 14.70 10.24 -2.53
N LYS A 49 14.88 9.57 -3.68
CA LYS A 49 14.91 10.23 -5.00
C LYS A 49 13.60 10.97 -5.32
N LYS A 50 12.46 10.44 -4.91
CA LYS A 50 11.17 11.12 -5.05
C LYS A 50 11.11 12.38 -4.19
N CYS A 51 11.53 12.32 -2.93
CA CYS A 51 11.60 13.48 -2.04
C CYS A 51 12.51 14.57 -2.59
N GLU A 52 13.68 14.20 -3.08
CA GLU A 52 14.64 15.12 -3.70
C GLU A 52 14.03 15.87 -4.91
N LYS A 53 13.40 15.11 -5.82
CA LYS A 53 12.70 15.70 -6.99
C LYS A 53 11.58 16.66 -6.60
N LEU A 54 10.93 16.41 -5.48
CA LEU A 54 9.86 17.26 -4.95
C LEU A 54 10.38 18.41 -4.08
N GLY A 55 11.70 18.54 -3.88
CA GLY A 55 12.29 19.57 -3.05
C GLY A 55 12.05 19.40 -1.55
N ILE A 56 11.66 18.20 -1.10
CA ILE A 56 11.54 17.85 0.33
C ILE A 56 12.88 17.27 0.77
N THR A 57 13.74 18.10 1.32
CA THR A 57 15.14 17.76 1.61
C THR A 57 15.59 18.28 2.97
N GLY A 58 16.80 17.93 3.37
CA GLY A 58 17.43 18.42 4.60
C GLY A 58 16.61 18.06 5.85
N SER A 59 16.41 19.02 6.73
CA SER A 59 15.68 18.84 8.00
C SER A 59 14.19 18.53 7.82
N HIS A 60 13.63 18.83 6.66
CA HIS A 60 12.22 18.57 6.34
C HIS A 60 11.94 17.12 5.89
N LEU A 61 12.99 16.33 5.69
CA LEU A 61 12.91 14.92 5.34
C LEU A 61 13.36 14.03 6.49
N ILE A 62 12.45 13.22 7.02
CA ILE A 62 12.74 12.23 8.08
C ILE A 62 12.59 10.84 7.47
N ALA A 63 13.71 10.23 7.09
CA ALA A 63 13.74 8.92 6.44
C ALA A 63 13.98 7.83 7.50
N MET A 64 12.90 7.26 8.04
CA MET A 64 12.96 6.24 9.08
C MET A 64 11.84 5.22 8.93
N GLN A 65 12.14 3.96 9.30
CA GLN A 65 11.17 2.87 9.35
C GLN A 65 10.67 2.67 10.77
N GLY A 66 9.33 2.60 10.91
CA GLY A 66 8.68 2.26 12.18
C GLY A 66 8.75 0.77 12.54
N PRO A 67 8.07 0.35 13.59
CA PRO A 67 7.10 1.12 14.39
C PRO A 67 7.74 2.19 15.29
N PHE A 68 6.96 3.22 15.62
CA PHE A 68 7.40 4.32 16.49
C PHE A 68 6.52 4.36 17.74
N SER A 69 7.15 4.46 18.92
CA SER A 69 6.44 4.64 20.19
C SER A 69 5.80 6.03 20.29
N THR A 70 4.95 6.24 21.29
CA THR A 70 4.36 7.54 21.61
C THR A 70 5.45 8.57 21.89
N GLU A 71 6.46 8.22 22.70
CA GLU A 71 7.59 9.10 23.05
C GLU A 71 8.38 9.55 21.81
N MET A 72 8.66 8.61 20.90
CA MET A 72 9.37 8.93 19.67
C MET A 72 8.55 9.89 18.79
N ASN A 73 7.23 9.64 18.65
CA ASN A 73 6.35 10.56 17.95
C ASN A 73 6.29 11.94 18.62
N THR A 74 6.22 12.00 19.96
CA THR A 74 6.25 13.25 20.72
C THR A 74 7.54 14.03 20.49
N LEU A 75 8.71 13.35 20.46
CA LEU A 75 9.99 13.97 20.14
C LEU A 75 10.00 14.58 18.74
N PHE A 76 9.49 13.89 17.73
CA PHE A 76 9.39 14.45 16.37
C PHE A 76 8.49 15.67 16.34
N LEU A 77 7.33 15.65 16.98
CA LEU A 77 6.41 16.79 17.02
C LEU A 77 7.07 18.01 17.68
N ARG A 78 7.80 17.82 18.79
CA ARG A 78 8.54 18.87 19.48
C ARG A 78 9.70 19.40 18.65
N GLN A 79 10.51 18.52 18.08
CA GLN A 79 11.69 18.88 17.28
C GLN A 79 11.30 19.70 16.05
N THR A 80 10.22 19.32 15.39
CA THR A 80 9.71 20.01 14.20
C THR A 80 8.86 21.23 14.55
N LYS A 81 8.51 21.42 15.82
CA LYS A 81 7.54 22.42 16.29
C LYS A 81 6.20 22.32 15.55
N ALA A 82 5.78 21.08 15.27
CA ALA A 82 4.59 20.81 14.49
C ALA A 82 3.32 21.28 15.21
N GLU A 83 2.55 22.11 14.55
CA GLU A 83 1.23 22.54 14.97
C GLU A 83 0.15 21.59 14.45
N TRP A 84 0.45 20.88 13.35
CA TRP A 84 -0.43 19.93 12.71
C TRP A 84 0.27 18.58 12.50
N LEU A 85 -0.36 17.51 12.92
CA LEU A 85 -0.01 16.15 12.56
C LEU A 85 -0.96 15.66 11.46
N LEU A 86 -0.42 15.36 10.27
CA LEU A 86 -1.16 14.70 9.21
C LEU A 86 -0.85 13.21 9.22
N THR A 87 -1.86 12.38 9.41
CA THR A 87 -1.71 10.93 9.46
C THR A 87 -2.85 10.21 8.74
N LYS A 88 -2.66 8.92 8.47
CA LYS A 88 -3.72 8.03 7.97
C LYS A 88 -4.25 7.18 9.10
N ASP A 89 -5.54 6.84 9.02
CA ASP A 89 -6.11 5.79 9.85
C ASP A 89 -5.57 4.43 9.36
N SER A 90 -4.43 4.06 9.90
CA SER A 90 -3.69 2.84 9.52
C SER A 90 -3.92 1.67 10.51
N GLY A 91 -4.81 1.85 11.48
CA GLY A 91 -5.05 0.88 12.54
C GLY A 91 -3.83 0.66 13.45
N ARG A 92 -3.86 -0.41 14.24
CA ARG A 92 -2.78 -0.76 15.19
C ARG A 92 -1.44 -1.00 14.51
N ALA A 93 -1.44 -1.76 13.40
CA ALA A 93 -0.21 -2.08 12.67
C ALA A 93 0.52 -0.84 12.11
N GLY A 94 -0.19 0.24 11.86
CA GLY A 94 0.38 1.50 11.37
C GLY A 94 0.75 2.50 12.46
N GLY A 95 0.64 2.14 13.74
CA GLY A 95 0.96 3.00 14.87
C GLY A 95 0.09 4.26 14.91
N PHE A 96 -1.20 4.14 14.56
CA PHE A 96 -2.12 5.28 14.55
C PHE A 96 -2.37 5.81 15.95
N GLN A 97 -2.58 4.91 16.91
CA GLN A 97 -2.88 5.27 18.29
C GLN A 97 -1.72 6.03 18.95
N GLU A 98 -0.48 5.55 18.77
CA GLU A 98 0.73 6.16 19.30
C GLU A 98 0.96 7.58 18.74
N LYS A 99 0.60 7.81 17.49
CA LYS A 99 0.69 9.14 16.86
C LYS A 99 -0.34 10.11 17.43
N VAL A 100 -1.59 9.66 17.59
CA VAL A 100 -2.67 10.50 18.14
C VAL A 100 -2.40 10.84 19.59
N GLU A 101 -1.93 9.87 20.38
CA GLU A 101 -1.54 10.08 21.78
C GLU A 101 -0.41 11.10 21.90
N ALA A 102 0.65 10.96 21.10
CA ALA A 102 1.76 11.88 21.05
C ALA A 102 1.31 13.33 20.68
N ALA A 103 0.39 13.43 19.73
CA ALA A 103 -0.16 14.72 19.34
C ALA A 103 -0.99 15.35 20.48
N ARG A 104 -1.76 14.55 21.19
CA ARG A 104 -2.54 14.99 22.37
C ARG A 104 -1.63 15.50 23.48
N GLU A 105 -0.58 14.76 23.82
CA GLU A 105 0.39 15.14 24.85
C GLU A 105 1.16 16.45 24.48
N ASN A 106 1.41 16.64 23.18
CA ASN A 106 2.15 17.81 22.71
C ASN A 106 1.25 19.03 22.39
N GLY A 107 -0.07 18.88 22.47
CA GLY A 107 -1.01 19.93 22.05
C GLY A 107 -1.05 20.18 20.54
N THR A 108 -0.60 19.21 19.75
CA THR A 108 -0.61 19.24 18.28
C THR A 108 -1.97 18.84 17.73
N ARG A 109 -2.53 19.62 16.82
CA ARG A 109 -3.79 19.31 16.15
C ARG A 109 -3.61 18.18 15.14
N VAL A 110 -4.60 17.30 15.02
CA VAL A 110 -4.50 16.11 14.17
C VAL A 110 -5.46 16.21 12.99
N VAL A 111 -4.93 15.99 11.80
CA VAL A 111 -5.70 15.79 10.56
C VAL A 111 -5.57 14.33 10.17
N VAL A 112 -6.70 13.62 10.11
CA VAL A 112 -6.73 12.19 9.82
C VAL A 112 -7.33 11.95 8.45
N ILE A 113 -6.57 11.28 7.59
CA ILE A 113 -7.08 10.73 6.34
C ILE A 113 -7.73 9.39 6.67
N ARG A 114 -9.05 9.32 6.61
CA ARG A 114 -9.82 8.09 6.82
C ARG A 114 -9.58 7.10 5.68
N ARG A 115 -9.76 5.82 5.97
CA ARG A 115 -9.91 4.82 4.91
C ARG A 115 -11.22 5.10 4.18
N PRO A 116 -11.26 4.90 2.85
CA PRO A 116 -12.53 4.83 2.15
C PRO A 116 -13.42 3.79 2.84
N GLU A 117 -14.70 4.07 2.95
CA GLU A 117 -15.67 3.04 3.30
C GLU A 117 -15.68 2.05 2.14
N GLU A 118 -15.28 0.83 2.41
CA GLU A 118 -15.35 -0.26 1.44
C GLU A 118 -16.68 -0.99 1.70
N ASP A 119 -17.49 -1.10 0.67
CA ASP A 119 -18.71 -1.93 0.67
C ASP A 119 -18.30 -3.41 0.63
N GLY A 120 -17.67 -3.86 1.71
CA GLY A 120 -17.27 -5.24 1.91
C GLY A 120 -18.23 -5.96 2.85
N ILE A 121 -18.37 -7.26 2.66
CA ILE A 121 -19.06 -8.14 3.61
C ILE A 121 -18.06 -8.67 4.64
N SER A 122 -18.53 -8.98 5.84
CA SER A 122 -17.72 -9.63 6.89
C SER A 122 -17.30 -11.03 6.45
N LEU A 123 -16.29 -11.59 7.13
CA LEU A 123 -15.88 -12.97 6.86
C LEU A 123 -17.03 -13.96 7.12
N GLU A 124 -17.81 -13.71 8.16
CA GLU A 124 -18.98 -14.53 8.52
C GLU A 124 -20.03 -14.47 7.43
N GLU A 125 -20.36 -13.28 6.92
CA GLU A 125 -21.30 -13.10 5.81
C GLU A 125 -20.78 -13.75 4.52
N ALA A 126 -19.49 -13.62 4.22
CA ALA A 126 -18.86 -14.28 3.08
C ALA A 126 -18.96 -15.81 3.20
N MET A 127 -18.71 -16.36 4.39
CA MET A 127 -18.87 -17.79 4.66
C MET A 127 -20.32 -18.26 4.53
N GLU A 128 -21.31 -17.45 4.95
CA GLU A 128 -22.72 -17.76 4.75
C GLU A 128 -23.12 -17.78 3.27
N VAL A 129 -22.63 -16.78 2.50
CA VAL A 129 -22.87 -16.74 1.04
C VAL A 129 -22.31 -17.98 0.36
N LEU A 130 -21.08 -18.38 0.74
CA LEU A 130 -20.46 -19.59 0.19
C LEU A 130 -21.21 -20.85 0.57
N LYS A 131 -21.67 -21.00 1.82
CA LYS A 131 -22.49 -22.15 2.26
C LYS A 131 -23.82 -22.21 1.52
N LYS A 132 -24.51 -21.09 1.37
CA LYS A 132 -25.77 -21.03 0.60
C LYS A 132 -25.59 -21.35 -0.88
N ALA A 133 -24.44 -20.98 -1.46
CA ALA A 133 -24.10 -21.36 -2.83
C ALA A 133 -23.84 -22.87 -2.96
N ASP A 134 -23.29 -23.51 -1.94
CA ASP A 134 -23.05 -24.97 -1.90
C ASP A 134 -24.36 -25.76 -1.69
N GLU A 135 -25.31 -25.23 -0.91
CA GLU A 135 -26.63 -25.82 -0.67
C GLU A 135 -27.61 -25.65 -1.83
N GLY A 136 -27.40 -24.68 -2.69
CA GLY A 136 -28.21 -24.38 -3.88
C GLY A 136 -27.76 -25.16 -5.09
N ASN A 137 -28.17 -26.43 -5.19
CA ASN A 137 -28.24 -27.33 -6.36
C ASN A 137 -27.53 -26.83 -7.65
N VAL A 138 -26.22 -26.67 -7.59
CA VAL A 138 -25.37 -26.58 -8.77
C VAL A 138 -25.03 -28.03 -9.14
N GLY A 139 -25.78 -28.63 -10.05
CA GLY A 139 -25.52 -29.97 -10.51
C GLY A 139 -24.06 -30.15 -10.91
N GLU A 140 -23.40 -31.12 -10.33
CA GLU A 140 -22.08 -31.73 -10.64
C GLU A 140 -20.94 -30.84 -11.14
N LEU A 141 -21.02 -29.51 -11.00
CA LEU A 141 -19.86 -28.64 -11.18
C LEU A 141 -19.00 -28.76 -9.92
N LYS A 142 -17.96 -29.56 -9.99
CA LYS A 142 -16.92 -29.62 -8.95
C LYS A 142 -16.20 -28.30 -8.92
N THR A 143 -16.74 -27.32 -8.16
CA THR A 143 -16.11 -26.03 -7.96
C THR A 143 -14.99 -26.21 -6.94
N HIS A 144 -13.77 -26.03 -7.37
CA HIS A 144 -12.61 -26.04 -6.47
C HIS A 144 -12.24 -24.60 -6.13
N LEU A 145 -12.29 -24.25 -4.85
CA LEU A 145 -11.74 -22.97 -4.35
C LEU A 145 -10.28 -23.20 -3.93
N ILE A 146 -9.38 -22.51 -4.58
CA ILE A 146 -7.94 -22.54 -4.24
C ILE A 146 -7.58 -21.21 -3.59
N LEU A 147 -7.13 -21.25 -2.35
CA LEU A 147 -6.57 -20.07 -1.67
C LEU A 147 -5.05 -20.08 -1.86
N ALA A 148 -4.52 -19.11 -2.61
CA ALA A 148 -3.11 -19.03 -2.91
C ALA A 148 -2.47 -17.75 -2.36
N GLY A 149 -1.35 -17.91 -1.64
CA GLY A 149 -0.51 -16.79 -1.23
C GLY A 149 0.52 -16.48 -2.32
N ILE A 150 0.54 -15.25 -2.83
CA ILE A 150 1.47 -14.82 -3.88
C ILE A 150 2.73 -14.09 -3.34
N GLY A 151 2.99 -14.18 -2.04
CA GLY A 151 4.16 -13.57 -1.39
C GLY A 151 4.20 -12.05 -1.57
N MET A 152 5.38 -11.50 -1.88
CA MET A 152 5.58 -10.06 -2.10
C MET A 152 5.03 -9.55 -3.44
N GLY A 153 4.41 -10.42 -4.24
CA GLY A 153 3.79 -10.06 -5.52
C GLY A 153 4.77 -9.99 -6.70
N GLN A 154 5.98 -10.55 -6.56
CA GLN A 154 6.88 -10.71 -7.69
C GLN A 154 6.69 -12.11 -8.33
N PRO A 155 6.50 -12.22 -9.65
CA PRO A 155 6.34 -13.49 -10.33
C PRO A 155 7.43 -14.52 -10.02
N SER A 156 8.68 -14.07 -9.89
CA SER A 156 9.83 -14.93 -9.57
C SER A 156 9.80 -15.53 -8.15
N GLN A 157 8.93 -15.05 -7.29
CA GLN A 157 8.76 -15.53 -5.90
C GLN A 157 7.53 -16.42 -5.73
N MET A 158 6.75 -16.61 -6.79
CA MET A 158 5.62 -17.52 -6.78
C MET A 158 6.10 -18.96 -6.94
N THR A 159 5.54 -19.87 -6.15
CA THR A 159 5.84 -21.30 -6.31
C THR A 159 5.23 -21.85 -7.59
N GLY A 160 5.78 -22.94 -8.10
CA GLY A 160 5.22 -23.63 -9.28
C GLY A 160 3.77 -24.06 -9.10
N GLU A 161 3.35 -24.41 -7.87
CA GLU A 161 1.97 -24.74 -7.54
C GLU A 161 1.04 -23.54 -7.67
N VAL A 162 1.45 -22.36 -7.16
CA VAL A 162 0.69 -21.13 -7.28
C VAL A 162 0.55 -20.71 -8.74
N LEU A 163 1.62 -20.78 -9.53
CA LEU A 163 1.58 -20.48 -10.96
C LEU A 163 0.66 -21.42 -11.72
N ARG A 164 0.65 -22.71 -11.37
CA ARG A 164 -0.27 -23.68 -11.94
C ARG A 164 -1.71 -23.36 -11.56
N ALA A 165 -1.99 -23.12 -10.29
CA ALA A 165 -3.32 -22.77 -9.81
C ALA A 165 -3.89 -21.52 -10.51
N ILE A 166 -3.06 -20.47 -10.69
CA ILE A 166 -3.43 -19.25 -11.44
C ILE A 166 -3.77 -19.59 -12.91
N ARG A 167 -3.00 -20.48 -13.52
CA ARG A 167 -3.17 -20.85 -14.93
C ARG A 167 -4.40 -21.72 -15.19
N GLU A 168 -4.70 -22.60 -14.27
CA GLU A 168 -5.78 -23.60 -14.39
C GLU A 168 -7.13 -23.11 -13.84
N SER A 169 -7.16 -21.94 -13.20
CA SER A 169 -8.40 -21.37 -12.64
C SER A 169 -9.23 -20.67 -13.72
N ASP A 170 -10.54 -20.85 -13.65
CA ASP A 170 -11.51 -20.16 -14.50
C ASP A 170 -11.70 -18.69 -14.10
N ALA A 171 -11.47 -18.36 -12.82
CA ALA A 171 -11.58 -17.02 -12.27
C ALA A 171 -10.55 -16.76 -11.18
N LEU A 172 -10.03 -15.54 -11.15
CA LEU A 172 -9.12 -15.05 -10.11
C LEU A 172 -9.81 -13.95 -9.33
N ILE A 173 -9.81 -14.05 -8.01
CA ILE A 173 -10.37 -13.06 -7.11
C ILE A 173 -9.26 -12.61 -6.16
N GLY A 174 -9.05 -11.30 -6.03
CA GLY A 174 -8.01 -10.76 -5.16
C GLY A 174 -7.95 -9.23 -5.21
N ALA A 175 -7.15 -8.65 -4.34
CA ALA A 175 -6.88 -7.22 -4.40
C ALA A 175 -6.19 -6.85 -5.73
N GLY A 176 -6.46 -5.67 -6.29
CA GLY A 176 -5.95 -5.24 -7.61
C GLY A 176 -4.46 -5.48 -7.79
N ARG A 177 -3.64 -5.15 -6.79
CA ARG A 177 -2.19 -5.43 -6.80
C ARG A 177 -1.85 -6.91 -6.97
N MET A 178 -2.68 -7.80 -6.39
CA MET A 178 -2.45 -9.25 -6.48
C MET A 178 -2.83 -9.76 -7.86
N LEU A 179 -3.91 -9.26 -8.43
CA LEU A 179 -4.35 -9.60 -9.79
C LEU A 179 -3.33 -9.13 -10.84
N GLU A 180 -2.81 -7.89 -10.72
CA GLU A 180 -1.72 -7.41 -11.57
C GLU A 180 -0.46 -8.29 -11.51
N SER A 181 -0.13 -8.80 -10.32
CA SER A 181 1.00 -9.71 -10.15
C SER A 181 0.76 -11.07 -10.80
N ALA A 182 -0.46 -11.60 -10.71
CA ALA A 182 -0.86 -12.83 -11.36
C ALA A 182 -0.83 -12.69 -12.89
N GLU A 183 -1.33 -11.59 -13.44
CA GLU A 183 -1.28 -11.28 -14.87
C GLU A 183 0.16 -11.21 -15.39
N ARG A 184 1.06 -10.53 -14.68
CA ARG A 184 2.49 -10.47 -15.05
C ARG A 184 3.15 -11.85 -15.02
N ALA A 185 2.77 -12.71 -14.07
CA ALA A 185 3.27 -14.08 -13.99
C ALA A 185 2.84 -14.91 -15.20
N LEU A 186 1.59 -14.79 -15.63
CA LEU A 186 1.07 -15.45 -16.82
C LEU A 186 1.74 -14.96 -18.12
N GLN A 187 2.00 -13.65 -18.22
CA GLN A 187 2.67 -13.07 -19.39
C GLN A 187 4.13 -13.53 -19.51
N ASN A 188 4.86 -13.59 -18.42
CA ASN A 188 6.25 -14.07 -18.41
C ASN A 188 6.36 -15.55 -18.82
N ASP A 189 5.43 -16.38 -18.38
CA ASP A 189 5.37 -17.81 -18.73
C ASP A 189 5.07 -18.02 -20.23
N LEU A 190 4.21 -17.17 -20.81
CA LEU A 190 3.91 -17.20 -22.25
C LEU A 190 5.13 -16.80 -23.12
N LEU A 191 5.98 -15.89 -22.63
CA LEU A 191 7.21 -15.49 -23.30
C LEU A 191 8.24 -16.63 -23.27
N ILE A 192 8.47 -17.24 -22.12
CA ILE A 192 9.38 -18.39 -21.95
C ILE A 192 8.94 -19.58 -22.82
N SER A 193 7.63 -19.84 -22.88
CA SER A 193 7.12 -20.94 -23.72
C SER A 193 7.25 -20.69 -25.21
N LYS A 194 7.31 -19.44 -25.66
CA LYS A 194 7.56 -19.08 -27.06
C LYS A 194 9.03 -19.16 -27.43
N GLU A 195 9.93 -18.76 -26.54
CA GLU A 195 11.38 -18.86 -26.75
C GLU A 195 11.85 -20.32 -26.79
N GLY A 196 11.39 -21.18 -25.87
CA GLY A 196 11.70 -22.60 -25.88
C GLY A 196 11.15 -23.37 -27.10
N LYS A 197 10.07 -22.86 -27.74
CA LYS A 197 9.60 -23.42 -29.02
C LYS A 197 10.40 -22.93 -30.23
N ALA A 198 11.06 -21.78 -30.13
CA ALA A 198 11.92 -21.24 -31.18
C ALA A 198 13.28 -21.97 -31.19
N GLU A 199 13.86 -22.25 -30.04
CA GLU A 199 15.13 -23.01 -29.92
C GLU A 199 14.98 -24.47 -30.43
N ASN A 200 13.91 -25.16 -30.05
CA ASN A 200 13.64 -26.52 -30.53
C ASN A 200 13.37 -26.61 -32.04
N ARG A 201 12.99 -25.53 -32.70
CA ARG A 201 12.88 -25.49 -34.17
C ARG A 201 14.21 -25.28 -34.88
N GLN A 202 15.19 -24.66 -34.25
CA GLN A 202 16.52 -24.49 -34.81
C GLN A 202 17.39 -25.76 -34.66
N GLU A 203 17.23 -26.53 -33.57
CA GLU A 203 17.93 -27.81 -33.42
C GLU A 203 17.37 -28.93 -34.30
N SER A 204 16.11 -28.85 -34.75
CA SER A 204 15.52 -29.86 -35.67
C SER A 204 15.78 -29.54 -37.16
N ALA A 205 16.46 -28.45 -37.47
CA ALA A 205 16.76 -28.04 -38.86
C ALA A 205 18.28 -28.05 -39.17
N ALA A 206 19.11 -28.59 -38.27
CA ALA A 206 20.55 -28.87 -38.46
C ALA A 206 20.78 -30.39 -38.45
#